data_78be17aaaf43ebcc803a972bdf1f3aad
#
_entry.id   78be17aaaf43ebcc803a972bdf1f3aad
#
_cell.length_a   1.000
_cell.length_b   1.000
_cell.length_c   1.000
_cell.angle_alpha   90.00
_cell.angle_beta   90.00
_cell.angle_gamma   90.00
#
_symmetry.space_group_name_H-M   'P 1'
#
loop_
_entity.id
_entity.type
_entity.pdbx_description
1 polymer ?
#
loop_
_entity_poly.entity_id
_entity_poly.type
_entity_poly.pdbx_seq_one_letter_code
_entity_poly.pdbx_strand_id
1 'polypeptide(L)'
;MDAGHEAGHDGGESVTLSQTSIIGSRITRLEDEPLLRGKGRFVDDIALPGVWHAAFVRSPHPHALIKGIDKDAALAVPGVHAVLTLDDLSDVMVSRRMVRHSNSGMPLDRCWAFALAPGEVSYVGEPVAIVIAESRYIAEDASALVMVDYEPLPFTADVRTAKESAPVRRE
;
A
#
# COMPACT_ATOMS: atom_id res chain seq x y z
N MET A 1 -58.11 52.18 39.48
CA MET A 1 -57.95 51.80 38.07
C MET A 1 -56.69 50.98 38.03
N ASP A 2 -56.94 49.70 38.06
CA ASP A 2 -55.89 48.71 38.19
C ASP A 2 -55.67 48.08 36.82
N ALA A 3 -54.47 48.13 36.32
CA ALA A 3 -54.13 47.52 35.03
C ALA A 3 -53.24 46.32 35.32
N GLY A 4 -53.87 45.14 35.31
CA GLY A 4 -53.18 43.88 35.41
C GLY A 4 -52.27 43.64 34.21
N HIS A 5 -51.04 43.28 34.53
CA HIS A 5 -50.05 42.83 33.53
C HIS A 5 -49.99 41.29 33.62
N GLU A 6 -50.58 40.60 32.65
CA GLU A 6 -50.43 39.17 32.52
C GLU A 6 -49.04 38.86 31.90
N ALA A 7 -48.24 38.18 32.67
CA ALA A 7 -46.98 37.63 32.19
C ALA A 7 -47.22 36.28 31.48
N GLY A 8 -47.01 36.26 30.18
CA GLY A 8 -47.04 35.04 29.40
C GLY A 8 -45.93 34.06 29.80
N HIS A 9 -46.36 32.87 30.17
CA HIS A 9 -45.47 31.72 30.44
C HIS A 9 -44.98 31.16 29.12
N ASP A 10 -43.74 31.47 28.78
CA ASP A 10 -43.05 30.86 27.66
C ASP A 10 -42.64 29.44 28.08
N GLY A 11 -43.32 28.45 27.54
CA GLY A 11 -43.04 27.04 27.77
C GLY A 11 -41.81 26.61 26.96
N GLY A 12 -40.65 26.83 27.56
CA GLY A 12 -39.42 26.28 27.04
C GLY A 12 -39.44 24.75 27.11
N GLU A 13 -39.68 24.09 25.96
CA GLU A 13 -39.43 22.67 25.83
C GLU A 13 -37.93 22.39 26.04
N SER A 14 -37.63 21.84 27.23
CA SER A 14 -36.31 21.32 27.51
C SER A 14 -36.06 20.10 26.62
N VAL A 15 -35.28 20.28 25.55
CA VAL A 15 -34.75 19.17 24.74
C VAL A 15 -33.82 18.38 25.64
N THR A 16 -34.31 17.31 26.23
CA THR A 16 -33.51 16.35 26.97
C THR A 16 -32.69 15.56 25.93
N LEU A 17 -31.43 15.95 25.71
CA LEU A 17 -30.48 15.13 25.00
C LEU A 17 -30.29 13.84 25.79
N SER A 18 -30.98 12.78 25.40
CA SER A 18 -30.71 11.44 25.88
C SER A 18 -29.25 11.11 25.52
N GLN A 19 -28.39 11.12 26.54
CA GLN A 19 -27.02 10.61 26.39
C GLN A 19 -27.11 9.10 26.16
N THR A 20 -27.26 8.68 24.92
CA THR A 20 -27.10 7.29 24.56
C THR A 20 -25.64 6.90 24.78
N SER A 21 -25.41 6.03 25.78
CA SER A 21 -24.08 5.46 26.01
C SER A 21 -23.61 4.75 24.74
N ILE A 22 -22.51 5.19 24.19
CA ILE A 22 -21.87 4.55 23.02
C ILE A 22 -21.31 3.18 23.42
N ILE A 23 -20.86 3.06 24.69
CA ILE A 23 -20.29 1.81 25.21
C ILE A 23 -21.42 0.79 25.38
N GLY A 24 -21.31 -0.34 24.68
CA GLY A 24 -22.30 -1.43 24.70
C GLY A 24 -23.49 -1.24 23.75
N SER A 25 -23.59 -0.11 23.03
CA SER A 25 -24.62 0.09 22.02
C SER A 25 -24.21 -0.59 20.69
N ARG A 26 -25.20 -1.12 19.98
CA ARG A 26 -25.00 -1.68 18.64
C ARG A 26 -24.94 -0.54 17.61
N ILE A 27 -23.72 -0.08 17.36
CA ILE A 27 -23.48 0.96 16.34
C ILE A 27 -23.22 0.27 15.00
N THR A 28 -24.01 0.57 13.99
CA THR A 28 -23.76 0.14 12.61
C THR A 28 -22.68 1.03 12.00
N ARG A 29 -21.83 0.46 11.15
CA ARG A 29 -20.84 1.24 10.39
C ARG A 29 -21.54 2.11 9.37
N LEU A 30 -20.98 3.28 9.08
CA LEU A 30 -21.53 4.22 8.08
C LEU A 30 -21.56 3.60 6.68
N GLU A 31 -20.64 2.68 6.40
CA GLU A 31 -20.50 2.01 5.11
C GLU A 31 -21.45 0.81 4.94
N ASP A 32 -22.11 0.32 6.01
CA ASP A 32 -22.93 -0.89 5.94
C ASP A 32 -24.09 -0.74 4.93
N GLU A 33 -24.77 0.40 4.93
CA GLU A 33 -25.90 0.64 4.03
C GLU A 33 -25.48 0.68 2.54
N PRO A 34 -24.48 1.46 2.11
CA PRO A 34 -24.02 1.46 0.72
C PRO A 34 -23.46 0.09 0.31
N LEU A 35 -22.73 -0.64 1.19
CA LEU A 35 -22.21 -1.96 0.89
C LEU A 35 -23.32 -2.98 0.64
N LEU A 36 -24.35 -3.01 1.51
CA LEU A 36 -25.49 -3.91 1.36
C LEU A 36 -26.31 -3.64 0.09
N ARG A 37 -26.28 -2.43 -0.43
CA ARG A 37 -26.97 -2.03 -1.67
C ARG A 37 -26.11 -2.14 -2.92
N GLY A 38 -24.88 -2.68 -2.83
CA GLY A 38 -23.95 -2.75 -3.96
C GLY A 38 -23.44 -1.38 -4.43
N LYS A 39 -23.51 -0.36 -3.57
CA LYS A 39 -23.04 1.01 -3.84
C LYS A 39 -21.75 1.34 -3.10
N GLY A 40 -21.06 0.32 -2.56
CA GLY A 40 -19.72 0.46 -1.99
C GLY A 40 -18.76 0.98 -3.06
N ARG A 41 -17.79 1.80 -2.66
CA ARG A 41 -16.74 2.31 -3.55
C ARG A 41 -15.39 2.10 -2.87
N PHE A 42 -14.57 1.24 -3.48
CA PHE A 42 -13.20 0.99 -3.10
C PHE A 42 -12.26 1.67 -4.11
N VAL A 43 -10.97 1.68 -3.80
CA VAL A 43 -9.95 2.27 -4.71
C VAL A 43 -10.00 1.61 -6.10
N ASP A 44 -10.24 0.31 -6.15
CA ASP A 44 -10.33 -0.47 -7.40
C ASP A 44 -11.56 -0.12 -8.27
N ASP A 45 -12.60 0.47 -7.67
CA ASP A 45 -13.82 0.92 -8.38
C ASP A 45 -13.65 2.31 -8.99
N ILE A 46 -12.51 2.97 -8.76
CA ILE A 46 -12.24 4.31 -9.27
C ILE A 46 -11.71 4.19 -10.70
N ALA A 47 -12.57 4.44 -11.68
CA ALA A 47 -12.18 4.51 -13.07
C ALA A 47 -11.99 5.97 -13.50
N LEU A 48 -10.76 6.34 -13.81
CA LEU A 48 -10.40 7.64 -14.36
C LEU A 48 -9.98 7.48 -15.81
N PRO A 49 -10.41 8.36 -16.73
CA PRO A 49 -9.94 8.34 -18.11
C PRO A 49 -8.42 8.54 -18.19
N GLY A 50 -7.75 7.73 -19.00
CA GLY A 50 -6.30 7.85 -19.22
C GLY A 50 -5.41 7.34 -18.09
N VAL A 51 -5.96 6.59 -17.12
CA VAL A 51 -5.16 5.93 -16.08
C VAL A 51 -4.47 4.70 -16.67
N TRP A 52 -3.20 4.56 -16.38
CA TRP A 52 -2.44 3.35 -16.64
C TRP A 52 -2.46 2.43 -15.42
N HIS A 53 -2.26 1.15 -15.68
CA HIS A 53 -2.24 0.11 -14.66
C HIS A 53 -0.82 -0.36 -14.42
N ALA A 54 -0.54 -0.72 -13.16
CA ALA A 54 0.76 -1.17 -12.73
C ALA A 54 0.70 -2.59 -12.17
N ALA A 55 1.66 -3.43 -12.59
CA ALA A 55 1.91 -4.74 -11.99
C ALA A 55 3.36 -4.83 -11.50
N PHE A 56 3.58 -5.47 -10.35
CA PHE A 56 4.91 -5.63 -9.78
C PHE A 56 5.48 -7.00 -10.09
N VAL A 57 6.69 -7.02 -10.62
CA VAL A 57 7.54 -8.22 -10.68
C VAL A 57 8.11 -8.45 -9.29
N ARG A 58 7.83 -9.62 -8.70
CA ARG A 58 8.20 -9.93 -7.33
C ARG A 58 9.18 -11.10 -7.25
N SER A 59 10.10 -11.02 -6.30
CA SER A 59 11.08 -12.08 -6.06
C SER A 59 10.42 -13.37 -5.52
N PRO A 60 10.75 -14.54 -6.09
CA PRO A 60 10.41 -15.83 -5.50
C PRO A 60 11.42 -16.26 -4.41
N HIS A 61 12.56 -15.57 -4.29
CA HIS A 61 13.63 -15.92 -3.38
C HIS A 61 13.54 -15.15 -2.06
N PRO A 62 13.81 -15.80 -0.92
CA PRO A 62 13.88 -15.13 0.38
C PRO A 62 15.13 -14.27 0.53
N HIS A 63 16.23 -14.62 -0.17
CA HIS A 63 17.48 -13.86 -0.19
C HIS A 63 18.27 -14.22 -1.46
N ALA A 64 18.55 -13.25 -2.30
CA ALA A 64 19.33 -13.45 -3.52
C ALA A 64 19.89 -12.13 -4.05
N LEU A 65 21.02 -12.21 -4.77
CA LEU A 65 21.49 -11.11 -5.60
C LEU A 65 20.73 -11.10 -6.93
N ILE A 66 20.44 -9.90 -7.44
CA ILE A 66 19.91 -9.69 -8.77
C ILE A 66 21.10 -9.44 -9.70
N LYS A 67 21.39 -10.40 -10.62
CA LYS A 67 22.49 -10.30 -11.59
C LYS A 67 22.07 -9.53 -12.83
N GLY A 68 20.81 -9.60 -13.18
CA GLY A 68 20.27 -8.92 -14.35
C GLY A 68 18.74 -8.98 -14.39
N ILE A 69 18.16 -8.05 -15.12
CA ILE A 69 16.72 -7.98 -15.37
C ILE A 69 16.55 -7.77 -16.89
N ASP A 70 16.04 -8.79 -17.56
CA ASP A 70 15.66 -8.69 -18.97
C ASP A 70 14.21 -8.24 -19.07
N LYS A 71 14.00 -7.09 -19.72
CA LYS A 71 12.72 -6.42 -19.90
C LYS A 71 12.17 -6.51 -21.32
N ASP A 72 12.97 -7.03 -22.27
CA ASP A 72 12.70 -6.91 -23.71
C ASP A 72 11.39 -7.59 -24.12
N ALA A 73 11.14 -8.80 -23.64
CA ALA A 73 9.91 -9.53 -23.94
C ALA A 73 8.66 -8.82 -23.40
N ALA A 74 8.75 -8.24 -22.21
CA ALA A 74 7.66 -7.50 -21.60
C ALA A 74 7.38 -6.17 -22.33
N LEU A 75 8.43 -5.46 -22.73
CA LEU A 75 8.33 -4.21 -23.49
C LEU A 75 7.76 -4.42 -24.91
N ALA A 76 7.92 -5.63 -25.48
CA ALA A 76 7.36 -5.98 -26.78
C ALA A 76 5.84 -6.24 -26.77
N VAL A 77 5.22 -6.37 -25.58
CA VAL A 77 3.77 -6.60 -25.47
C VAL A 77 3.01 -5.34 -25.85
N PRO A 78 2.07 -5.40 -26.80
CA PRO A 78 1.25 -4.24 -27.15
C PRO A 78 0.45 -3.71 -25.96
N GLY A 79 0.49 -2.39 -25.77
CA GLY A 79 -0.16 -1.72 -24.64
C GLY A 79 0.71 -1.62 -23.37
N VAL A 80 1.94 -2.13 -23.38
CA VAL A 80 2.95 -1.87 -22.34
C VAL A 80 3.64 -0.53 -22.65
N HIS A 81 3.69 0.35 -21.65
CA HIS A 81 4.32 1.67 -21.77
C HIS A 81 5.73 1.68 -21.20
N ALA A 82 5.96 0.97 -20.10
CA ALA A 82 7.27 0.94 -19.45
C ALA A 82 7.44 -0.29 -18.56
N VAL A 83 8.71 -0.70 -18.40
CA VAL A 83 9.16 -1.63 -17.37
C VAL A 83 10.30 -0.95 -16.62
N LEU A 84 10.04 -0.58 -15.36
CA LEU A 84 10.92 0.26 -14.56
C LEU A 84 11.53 -0.53 -13.40
N THR A 85 12.81 -0.34 -13.19
CA THR A 85 13.58 -0.80 -12.01
C THR A 85 13.85 0.37 -11.08
N LEU A 86 14.49 0.13 -9.94
CA LEU A 86 14.86 1.21 -9.02
C LEU A 86 15.80 2.23 -9.66
N ASP A 87 16.69 1.77 -10.54
CA ASP A 87 17.65 2.65 -11.22
C ASP A 87 16.96 3.57 -12.24
N ASP A 88 15.95 3.06 -12.93
CA ASP A 88 15.14 3.89 -13.86
C ASP A 88 14.36 5.00 -13.14
N LEU A 89 14.12 4.85 -11.83
CA LEU A 89 13.38 5.82 -11.01
C LEU A 89 14.30 6.82 -10.29
N SER A 90 15.62 6.67 -10.37
CA SER A 90 16.58 7.45 -9.57
C SER A 90 16.45 8.96 -9.78
N ASP A 91 16.13 9.41 -10.98
CA ASP A 91 16.05 10.84 -11.32
C ASP A 91 14.77 11.53 -10.82
N VAL A 92 13.73 10.73 -10.50
CA VAL A 92 12.42 11.25 -10.06
C VAL A 92 12.17 11.02 -8.58
N MET A 93 12.96 10.18 -7.93
CA MET A 93 12.81 9.87 -6.50
C MET A 93 13.68 10.77 -5.63
N VAL A 94 13.08 11.40 -4.62
CA VAL A 94 13.81 12.17 -3.59
C VAL A 94 14.68 11.24 -2.73
N SER A 95 14.24 10.00 -2.53
CA SER A 95 14.97 8.97 -1.79
C SER A 95 14.68 7.59 -2.36
N ARG A 96 15.72 6.76 -2.54
CA ARG A 96 15.59 5.37 -2.98
C ARG A 96 14.93 4.49 -1.91
N ARG A 97 15.04 4.86 -0.63
CA ARG A 97 14.41 4.17 0.50
C ARG A 97 13.07 4.81 0.85
N MET A 98 12.12 3.98 1.22
CA MET A 98 10.82 4.46 1.70
C MET A 98 11.00 5.18 3.04
N VAL A 99 10.58 6.44 3.12
CA VAL A 99 10.61 7.23 4.35
C VAL A 99 9.50 6.74 5.28
N ARG A 100 9.85 6.22 6.45
CA ARG A 100 8.89 5.91 7.51
C ARG A 100 9.14 6.83 8.69
N HIS A 101 8.10 7.53 9.11
CA HIS A 101 8.13 8.21 10.40
C HIS A 101 7.96 7.18 11.50
N SER A 102 8.99 7.02 12.33
CA SER A 102 8.92 6.19 13.52
C SER A 102 8.92 7.07 14.77
N ASN A 103 7.84 7.00 15.54
CA ASN A 103 7.75 7.66 16.84
C ASN A 103 8.42 6.86 17.97
N SER A 104 9.03 5.69 17.65
CA SER A 104 9.55 4.75 18.66
C SER A 104 11.01 4.99 19.06
N GLY A 105 11.69 5.98 18.47
CA GLY A 105 13.13 6.22 18.75
C GLY A 105 14.07 5.09 18.28
N MET A 106 13.54 4.07 17.62
CA MET A 106 14.32 2.95 17.10
C MET A 106 15.06 3.39 15.83
N PRO A 107 16.37 3.14 15.70
CA PRO A 107 17.11 3.42 14.47
C PRO A 107 16.64 2.46 13.37
N LEU A 108 15.61 2.87 12.62
CA LEU A 108 15.03 2.08 11.53
C LEU A 108 15.74 2.30 10.18
N ASP A 109 16.76 3.14 10.14
CA ASP A 109 17.52 3.49 8.95
C ASP A 109 18.08 2.28 8.20
N ARG A 110 18.42 1.21 8.92
CA ARG A 110 18.94 -0.05 8.36
C ARG A 110 17.87 -1.06 7.95
N CYS A 111 16.62 -0.85 8.38
CA CYS A 111 15.49 -1.74 8.12
C CYS A 111 14.52 -1.18 7.09
N TRP A 112 14.84 -0.07 6.43
CA TRP A 112 13.92 0.56 5.50
C TRP A 112 13.91 -0.16 4.17
N ALA A 113 12.70 -0.52 3.76
CA ALA A 113 12.46 -1.12 2.46
C ALA A 113 12.73 -0.09 1.34
N PHE A 114 13.19 -0.58 0.23
CA PHE A 114 13.22 0.18 -1.01
C PHE A 114 11.85 0.10 -1.70
N ALA A 115 11.56 1.05 -2.59
CA ALA A 115 10.38 0.98 -3.43
C ALA A 115 10.45 -0.23 -4.38
N LEU A 116 11.63 -0.47 -4.95
CA LEU A 116 12.01 -1.67 -5.71
C LEU A 116 13.38 -2.13 -5.22
N ALA A 117 13.70 -3.42 -5.32
CA ALA A 117 14.94 -3.99 -4.84
C ALA A 117 16.17 -3.39 -5.55
N PRO A 118 17.22 -2.97 -4.83
CA PRO A 118 18.38 -2.26 -5.40
C PRO A 118 19.52 -3.18 -5.86
N GLY A 119 19.24 -4.40 -6.29
CA GLY A 119 20.26 -5.38 -6.70
C GLY A 119 20.36 -6.59 -5.76
N GLU A 120 19.65 -6.56 -4.64
CA GLU A 120 19.52 -7.68 -3.71
C GLU A 120 18.09 -7.75 -3.19
N VAL A 121 17.53 -8.95 -3.09
CA VAL A 121 16.24 -9.21 -2.47
C VAL A 121 16.42 -9.86 -1.11
N SER A 122 15.60 -9.49 -0.13
CA SER A 122 15.71 -9.91 1.27
C SER A 122 14.48 -10.64 1.79
N TYR A 123 13.45 -10.79 1.01
CA TYR A 123 12.24 -11.56 1.35
C TYR A 123 11.48 -11.99 0.10
N VAL A 124 10.73 -13.10 0.22
CA VAL A 124 9.82 -13.56 -0.83
C VAL A 124 8.73 -12.52 -1.06
N GLY A 125 8.49 -12.18 -2.33
CA GLY A 125 7.49 -11.17 -2.72
C GLY A 125 8.02 -9.73 -2.75
N GLU A 126 9.32 -9.52 -2.52
CA GLU A 126 9.91 -8.19 -2.67
C GLU A 126 9.78 -7.68 -4.11
N PRO A 127 9.28 -6.44 -4.31
CA PRO A 127 9.18 -5.87 -5.64
C PRO A 127 10.57 -5.62 -6.24
N VAL A 128 10.77 -6.08 -7.48
CA VAL A 128 12.04 -5.93 -8.22
C VAL A 128 11.90 -4.95 -9.37
N ALA A 129 10.77 -5.02 -10.07
CA ALA A 129 10.43 -4.13 -11.16
C ALA A 129 8.93 -3.82 -11.15
N ILE A 130 8.54 -2.78 -11.88
CA ILE A 130 7.14 -2.41 -12.09
C ILE A 130 6.87 -2.31 -13.59
N VAL A 131 5.80 -2.94 -14.04
CA VAL A 131 5.30 -2.87 -15.42
C VAL A 131 4.13 -1.90 -15.46
N ILE A 132 4.15 -0.97 -16.39
CA ILE A 132 3.10 0.02 -16.63
C ILE A 132 2.44 -0.26 -17.97
N ALA A 133 1.11 -0.44 -18.00
CA ALA A 133 0.36 -0.78 -19.19
C ALA A 133 -1.03 -0.12 -19.23
N GLU A 134 -1.68 -0.21 -20.40
CA GLU A 134 -3.02 0.36 -20.63
C GLU A 134 -4.12 -0.34 -19.83
N SER A 135 -3.94 -1.60 -19.45
CA SER A 135 -4.89 -2.35 -18.64
C SER A 135 -4.17 -3.21 -17.60
N ARG A 136 -4.93 -3.60 -16.53
CA ARG A 136 -4.42 -4.51 -15.50
C ARG A 136 -3.97 -5.84 -16.10
N TYR A 137 -4.76 -6.42 -17.00
CA TYR A 137 -4.45 -7.71 -17.62
C TYR A 137 -3.16 -7.67 -18.40
N ILE A 138 -2.95 -6.63 -19.23
CA ILE A 138 -1.71 -6.44 -19.99
C ILE A 138 -0.52 -6.26 -19.03
N ALA A 139 -0.68 -5.49 -17.95
CA ALA A 139 0.38 -5.27 -16.96
C ALA A 139 0.77 -6.58 -16.25
N GLU A 140 -0.21 -7.38 -15.84
CA GLU A 140 0.01 -8.67 -15.17
C GLU A 140 0.66 -9.69 -16.11
N ASP A 141 0.14 -9.86 -17.35
CA ASP A 141 0.70 -10.77 -18.34
C ASP A 141 2.15 -10.37 -18.71
N ALA A 142 2.39 -9.09 -18.94
CA ALA A 142 3.73 -8.60 -19.25
C ALA A 142 4.69 -8.72 -18.04
N SER A 143 4.21 -8.62 -16.81
CA SER A 143 5.04 -8.82 -15.62
C SER A 143 5.62 -10.25 -15.54
N ALA A 144 4.88 -11.23 -16.04
CA ALA A 144 5.33 -12.62 -16.10
C ALA A 144 6.42 -12.87 -17.18
N LEU A 145 6.58 -11.93 -18.14
CA LEU A 145 7.61 -11.99 -19.18
C LEU A 145 8.92 -11.32 -18.78
N VAL A 146 8.95 -10.59 -17.68
CA VAL A 146 10.20 -10.02 -17.16
C VAL A 146 11.03 -11.13 -16.54
N MET A 147 12.21 -11.37 -17.11
CA MET A 147 13.13 -12.39 -16.62
C MET A 147 14.16 -11.77 -15.69
N VAL A 148 14.24 -12.31 -14.47
CA VAL A 148 15.22 -11.84 -13.46
C VAL A 148 16.20 -12.96 -13.19
N ASP A 149 17.50 -12.68 -13.38
CA ASP A 149 18.58 -13.60 -13.06
C ASP A 149 18.97 -13.42 -11.59
N TYR A 150 18.72 -14.46 -10.79
CA TYR A 150 18.99 -14.48 -9.36
C TYR A 150 20.15 -15.40 -9.01
N GLU A 151 21.03 -14.92 -8.14
CA GLU A 151 22.01 -15.74 -7.43
C GLU A 151 21.53 -15.93 -5.97
N PRO A 152 20.97 -17.11 -5.62
CA PRO A 152 20.46 -17.35 -4.27
C PRO A 152 21.57 -17.22 -3.20
N LEU A 153 21.22 -16.59 -2.08
CA LEU A 153 22.07 -16.42 -0.93
C LEU A 153 21.52 -17.19 0.29
N PRO A 154 22.38 -17.49 1.28
CA PRO A 154 21.93 -18.10 2.53
C PRO A 154 20.88 -17.22 3.23
N PHE A 155 19.85 -17.86 3.78
CA PHE A 155 18.77 -17.18 4.49
C PHE A 155 18.33 -17.97 5.72
N THR A 156 17.65 -17.32 6.64
CA THR A 156 17.04 -17.94 7.82
C THR A 156 15.55 -17.61 7.83
N ALA A 157 14.71 -18.64 7.71
CA ALA A 157 13.26 -18.53 7.78
C ALA A 157 12.68 -18.91 9.15
N ASP A 158 13.45 -19.56 10.01
CA ASP A 158 13.02 -20.00 11.34
C ASP A 158 13.37 -18.96 12.40
N VAL A 159 12.35 -18.42 13.06
CA VAL A 159 12.50 -17.42 14.13
C VAL A 159 13.34 -17.93 15.31
N ARG A 160 13.37 -19.26 15.54
CA ARG A 160 14.14 -19.87 16.66
C ARG A 160 15.65 -19.76 16.43
N THR A 161 16.09 -19.87 15.18
CA THR A 161 17.49 -19.80 14.77
C THR A 161 17.91 -18.41 14.26
N ALA A 162 16.96 -17.48 14.14
CA ALA A 162 17.23 -16.15 13.58
C ALA A 162 18.28 -15.34 14.36
N LYS A 163 18.40 -15.58 15.67
CA LYS A 163 19.42 -14.91 16.53
C LYS A 163 20.84 -15.35 16.22
N GLU A 164 21.02 -16.57 15.70
CA GLU A 164 22.33 -17.17 15.39
C GLU A 164 22.79 -16.83 13.98
N SER A 165 21.89 -16.28 13.17
CA SER A 165 22.14 -15.95 11.77
C SER A 165 22.63 -14.53 11.61
N ALA A 166 23.49 -14.30 10.63
CA ALA A 166 23.89 -12.95 10.27
C ALA A 166 22.67 -12.19 9.73
N PRO A 167 22.44 -10.94 10.18
CA PRO A 167 21.36 -10.14 9.63
C PRO A 167 21.62 -9.84 8.16
N VAL A 168 20.56 -9.86 7.35
CA VAL A 168 20.61 -9.37 5.98
C VAL A 168 20.86 -7.86 6.05
N ARG A 169 22.00 -7.42 5.57
CA ARG A 169 22.37 -6.00 5.52
C ARG A 169 22.19 -5.52 4.10
N ARG A 170 21.51 -4.40 3.98
CA ARG A 170 21.48 -3.60 2.77
C ARG A 170 22.29 -2.35 3.01
N GLU A 171 23.31 -2.16 2.21
CA GLU A 171 24.08 -0.92 2.19
C GLU A 171 23.34 0.19 1.45
#